data_cf6921568c1ecf41ee74a2db421c97ab
#
_entry.id   cf6921568c1ecf41ee74a2db421c97ab
#
_cell.length_a   1.000
_cell.length_b   1.000
_cell.length_c   1.000
_cell.angle_alpha   90.00
_cell.angle_beta   90.00
_cell.angle_gamma   90.00
#
_symmetry.space_group_name_H-M   'P 1'
#
loop_
_entity.id
_entity.type
_entity.pdbx_description
1 polymer ?
#
loop_
_entity_poly.entity_id
_entity_poly.type
_entity_poly.pdbx_seq_one_letter_code
_entity_poly.pdbx_strand_id
1 'polypeptide(L)'
;RGWEVDVMLEALQAGNLVYRAISSYLVKVKAVHVAPLGAKNDLHDDCELENRALIGEISASANTGRRYAKLSGDYNPIHLSAISAKAFGFKQPIAHGMWTLSRAVSAFVSHQDFRQSMSVKEVNCRFRKPVFLPCDIHIQQHCKTDNSVLIDVTDSNDSLVHLSASLVFNQA
;
A
#
# COMPACT_ATOMS: atom_id res chain seq x y z
N ARG A 1 -6.53 13.95 -14.79
CA ARG A 1 -7.25 13.39 -15.96
C ARG A 1 -6.36 12.35 -16.61
N GLY A 2 -6.90 11.18 -16.94
CA GLY A 2 -6.19 10.06 -17.55
C GLY A 2 -7.10 8.87 -17.72
N TRP A 3 -6.53 7.77 -18.20
CA TRP A 3 -7.18 6.46 -18.27
C TRP A 3 -6.88 5.68 -17.00
N GLU A 4 -7.89 5.01 -16.45
CA GLU A 4 -7.69 3.99 -15.44
C GLU A 4 -7.60 2.65 -16.17
N VAL A 5 -6.51 1.92 -15.92
CA VAL A 5 -6.23 0.61 -16.51
C VAL A 5 -6.15 -0.41 -15.39
N ASP A 6 -7.03 -1.39 -15.44
CA ASP A 6 -7.02 -2.52 -14.50
C ASP A 6 -6.23 -3.68 -15.10
N VAL A 7 -5.24 -4.15 -14.35
CA VAL A 7 -4.47 -5.36 -14.67
C VAL A 7 -4.90 -6.45 -13.69
N MET A 8 -5.45 -7.53 -14.21
CA MET A 8 -5.83 -8.70 -13.43
C MET A 8 -4.75 -9.76 -13.51
N LEU A 9 -4.34 -10.26 -12.35
CA LEU A 9 -3.45 -11.41 -12.20
C LEU A 9 -4.19 -12.53 -11.48
N GLU A 10 -4.13 -13.73 -12.01
CA GLU A 10 -4.70 -14.93 -11.40
C GLU A 10 -3.63 -16.02 -11.30
N ALA A 11 -3.60 -16.71 -10.17
CA ALA A 11 -2.81 -17.92 -10.01
C ALA A 11 -3.73 -19.12 -9.81
N LEU A 12 -3.46 -20.18 -10.57
CA LEU A 12 -4.20 -21.43 -10.55
C LEU A 12 -3.33 -22.56 -10.01
N GLN A 13 -3.88 -23.38 -9.14
CA GLN A 13 -3.23 -24.62 -8.66
C GLN A 13 -4.16 -25.80 -8.97
N ALA A 14 -3.70 -26.74 -9.78
CA ALA A 14 -4.48 -27.88 -10.24
C ALA A 14 -5.85 -27.48 -10.85
N GLY A 15 -5.89 -26.36 -11.60
CA GLY A 15 -7.11 -25.81 -12.22
C GLY A 15 -8.00 -24.98 -11.30
N ASN A 16 -7.72 -24.93 -10.00
CA ASN A 16 -8.47 -24.12 -9.04
C ASN A 16 -7.81 -22.74 -8.86
N LEU A 17 -8.64 -21.70 -8.84
CA LEU A 17 -8.19 -20.35 -8.54
C LEU A 17 -7.76 -20.25 -7.06
N VAL A 18 -6.47 -19.98 -6.82
CA VAL A 18 -5.91 -19.86 -5.47
C VAL A 18 -5.53 -18.42 -5.12
N TYR A 19 -5.39 -17.55 -6.13
CA TYR A 19 -5.07 -16.15 -5.91
C TYR A 19 -5.57 -15.30 -7.07
N ARG A 20 -6.11 -14.12 -6.76
CA ARG A 20 -6.47 -13.09 -7.72
C ARG A 20 -6.03 -11.73 -7.20
N ALA A 21 -5.39 -10.94 -8.05
CA ALA A 21 -5.10 -9.53 -7.78
C ALA A 21 -5.60 -8.66 -8.92
N ILE A 22 -6.14 -7.50 -8.58
CA ILE A 22 -6.49 -6.44 -9.54
C ILE A 22 -5.70 -5.20 -9.15
N SER A 23 -4.90 -4.70 -10.09
CA SER A 23 -4.10 -3.49 -9.92
C SER A 23 -4.62 -2.41 -10.85
N SER A 24 -5.13 -1.31 -10.29
CA SER A 24 -5.62 -0.16 -11.06
C SER A 24 -4.53 0.91 -11.18
N TYR A 25 -4.20 1.28 -12.40
CA TYR A 25 -3.18 2.27 -12.74
C TYR A 25 -3.81 3.49 -13.39
N LEU A 26 -3.44 4.69 -12.92
CA LEU A 26 -3.82 5.93 -13.58
C LEU A 26 -2.76 6.32 -14.61
N VAL A 27 -3.09 6.19 -15.89
CA VAL A 27 -2.24 6.60 -17.01
C VAL A 27 -2.62 8.03 -17.41
N LYS A 28 -1.71 8.98 -17.18
CA LYS A 28 -1.91 10.38 -17.60
C LYS A 28 -1.83 10.49 -19.12
N VAL A 29 -2.90 10.94 -19.75
CA VAL A 29 -2.92 11.28 -21.18
C VAL A 29 -3.30 12.75 -21.36
N LYS A 30 -2.77 13.40 -22.42
CA LYS A 30 -3.26 14.72 -22.85
C LYS A 30 -4.71 14.54 -23.28
N ALA A 31 -5.64 15.12 -22.53
CA ALA A 31 -7.05 14.78 -22.57
C ALA A 31 -7.75 15.16 -23.87
N VAL A 32 -8.44 14.22 -24.45
CA VAL A 32 -9.68 14.39 -25.19
C VAL A 32 -10.80 13.98 -24.22
N HIS A 33 -11.94 14.66 -24.27
CA HIS A 33 -13.08 14.51 -23.35
C HIS A 33 -13.25 13.09 -22.76
N VAL A 34 -13.05 12.95 -21.45
CA VAL A 34 -13.35 11.74 -20.69
C VAL A 34 -14.40 12.10 -19.65
N ALA A 35 -15.48 11.34 -19.60
CA ALA A 35 -16.46 11.44 -18.53
C ALA A 35 -15.78 11.24 -17.15
N PRO A 36 -16.18 11.98 -16.10
CA PRO A 36 -15.64 11.75 -14.77
C PRO A 36 -15.98 10.32 -14.35
N LEU A 37 -14.98 9.53 -14.01
CA LEU A 37 -15.21 8.30 -13.25
C LEU A 37 -15.92 8.67 -11.95
N GLY A 38 -16.99 7.96 -11.62
CA GLY A 38 -17.64 8.09 -10.32
C GLY A 38 -16.59 7.95 -9.21
N ALA A 39 -16.75 8.72 -8.14
CA ALA A 39 -15.87 8.62 -6.98
C ALA A 39 -15.87 7.16 -6.51
N LYS A 40 -14.71 6.48 -6.59
CA LYS A 40 -14.54 5.20 -5.89
C LYS A 40 -14.65 5.52 -4.41
N ASN A 41 -15.51 4.81 -3.69
CA ASN A 41 -15.66 4.94 -2.25
C ASN A 41 -14.27 4.91 -1.60
N ASP A 42 -13.98 5.86 -0.73
CA ASP A 42 -12.73 5.85 0.03
C ASP A 42 -12.81 4.67 1.03
N LEU A 43 -11.68 4.03 1.32
CA LEU A 43 -11.61 2.97 2.32
C LEU A 43 -12.04 3.45 3.72
N HIS A 44 -12.14 4.76 3.92
CA HIS A 44 -12.53 5.41 5.16
C HIS A 44 -13.99 5.86 5.23
N ASP A 45 -14.80 5.68 4.17
CA ASP A 45 -16.16 6.25 4.11
C ASP A 45 -17.08 5.77 5.27
N ASP A 46 -16.79 4.61 5.86
CA ASP A 46 -17.59 4.01 6.94
C ASP A 46 -16.89 4.02 8.31
N CYS A 47 -15.80 4.77 8.48
CA CYS A 47 -14.97 4.69 9.68
C CYS A 47 -14.90 6.01 10.43
N GLU A 48 -15.32 5.99 11.70
CA GLU A 48 -15.05 7.10 12.62
C GLU A 48 -13.53 7.17 12.92
N LEU A 49 -12.91 8.27 12.50
CA LEU A 49 -11.45 8.49 12.58
C LEU A 49 -10.91 8.62 14.01
N GLU A 50 -11.77 8.52 15.03
CA GLU A 50 -11.42 8.85 16.42
C GLU A 50 -10.60 7.77 17.16
N ASN A 51 -10.53 6.54 16.64
CA ASN A 51 -9.81 5.43 17.29
C ASN A 51 -8.57 4.97 16.52
N ARG A 52 -7.59 5.85 16.36
CA ARG A 52 -6.29 5.50 15.78
C ARG A 52 -5.36 4.94 16.83
N ALA A 53 -4.82 3.75 16.59
CA ALA A 53 -3.78 3.15 17.41
C ALA A 53 -2.48 3.01 16.63
N LEU A 54 -1.40 3.55 17.15
CA LEU A 54 -0.06 3.34 16.59
C LEU A 54 0.35 1.87 16.84
N ILE A 55 0.56 1.11 15.78
CA ILE A 55 0.94 -0.30 15.85
C ILE A 55 2.35 -0.59 15.35
N GLY A 56 3.03 0.42 14.79
CA GLY A 56 4.41 0.29 14.35
C GLY A 56 5.04 1.59 13.92
N GLU A 57 6.34 1.70 14.19
CA GLU A 57 7.21 2.78 13.71
C GLU A 57 8.33 2.15 12.89
N ILE A 58 8.61 2.69 11.71
CA ILE A 58 9.58 2.11 10.79
C ILE A 58 10.48 3.18 10.22
N SER A 59 11.78 3.05 10.49
CA SER A 59 12.81 3.86 9.85
C SER A 59 13.22 3.23 8.52
N ALA A 60 12.95 3.94 7.43
CA ALA A 60 13.33 3.56 6.08
C ALA A 60 14.62 4.28 5.65
N SER A 61 15.72 3.54 5.51
CA SER A 61 17.01 4.09 5.09
C SER A 61 17.02 4.50 3.62
N ALA A 62 17.95 5.36 3.22
CA ALA A 62 18.18 5.71 1.82
C ALA A 62 18.45 4.48 0.90
N ASN A 63 18.85 3.35 1.49
CA ASN A 63 19.13 2.10 0.78
C ASN A 63 17.94 1.16 0.64
N THR A 64 16.81 1.48 1.27
CA THR A 64 15.62 0.63 1.31
C THR A 64 15.13 0.26 -0.09
N GLY A 65 15.07 1.22 -1.01
CA GLY A 65 14.66 0.96 -2.40
C GLY A 65 15.54 -0.08 -3.09
N ARG A 66 16.87 0.05 -3.00
CA ARG A 66 17.80 -0.92 -3.61
C ARG A 66 17.73 -2.30 -2.96
N ARG A 67 17.54 -2.37 -1.64
CA ARG A 67 17.38 -3.65 -0.93
C ARG A 67 16.11 -4.37 -1.36
N TYR A 68 15.01 -3.64 -1.48
CA TYR A 68 13.73 -4.22 -1.92
C TYR A 68 13.77 -4.60 -3.40
N ALA A 69 14.43 -3.81 -4.28
CA ALA A 69 14.61 -4.15 -5.68
C ALA A 69 15.29 -5.52 -5.88
N LYS A 70 16.30 -5.83 -5.05
CA LYS A 70 16.97 -7.15 -5.07
C LYS A 70 16.04 -8.30 -4.69
N LEU A 71 15.07 -8.05 -3.83
CA LEU A 71 14.10 -9.05 -3.38
C LEU A 71 12.96 -9.23 -4.40
N SER A 72 12.40 -8.11 -4.86
CA SER A 72 11.20 -8.09 -5.71
C SER A 72 11.48 -8.23 -7.21
N GLY A 73 12.71 -7.96 -7.64
CA GLY A 73 13.05 -7.82 -9.06
C GLY A 73 12.63 -6.49 -9.68
N ASP A 74 12.01 -5.58 -8.94
CA ASP A 74 11.60 -4.26 -9.43
C ASP A 74 12.74 -3.25 -9.30
N TYR A 75 13.50 -3.09 -10.38
CA TYR A 75 14.62 -2.16 -10.50
C TYR A 75 14.22 -0.83 -11.14
N ASN A 76 12.97 -0.38 -11.00
CA ASN A 76 12.56 0.91 -11.51
C ASN A 76 13.47 2.02 -10.94
N PRO A 77 14.10 2.85 -11.80
CA PRO A 77 15.10 3.85 -11.40
C PRO A 77 14.65 4.83 -10.32
N ILE A 78 13.34 5.08 -10.19
CA ILE A 78 12.78 6.00 -9.18
C ILE A 78 13.05 5.54 -7.74
N HIS A 79 13.37 4.25 -7.54
CA HIS A 79 13.63 3.65 -6.23
C HIS A 79 15.12 3.54 -5.90
N LEU A 80 16.01 3.70 -6.88
CA LEU A 80 17.40 3.26 -6.76
C LEU A 80 18.36 4.35 -6.29
N SER A 81 18.22 5.59 -6.78
CA SER A 81 19.11 6.69 -6.43
C SER A 81 18.43 8.06 -6.58
N ALA A 82 19.03 9.08 -5.93
CA ALA A 82 18.54 10.46 -6.06
C ALA A 82 18.70 11.00 -7.48
N ILE A 83 19.75 10.58 -8.19
CA ILE A 83 20.02 11.04 -9.56
C ILE A 83 18.96 10.46 -10.51
N SER A 84 18.74 9.14 -10.44
CA SER A 84 17.73 8.50 -11.28
C SER A 84 16.31 8.95 -10.95
N ALA A 85 15.96 9.11 -9.67
CA ALA A 85 14.65 9.61 -9.26
C ALA A 85 14.36 11.03 -9.79
N LYS A 86 15.36 11.92 -9.76
CA LYS A 86 15.23 13.29 -10.32
C LYS A 86 14.96 13.30 -11.82
N ALA A 87 15.55 12.37 -12.58
CA ALA A 87 15.28 12.24 -14.01
C ALA A 87 13.80 11.91 -14.31
N PHE A 88 13.09 11.31 -13.34
CA PHE A 88 11.65 10.99 -13.42
C PHE A 88 10.75 11.98 -12.66
N GLY A 89 11.30 13.14 -12.22
CA GLY A 89 10.55 14.23 -11.59
C GLY A 89 10.32 14.07 -10.09
N PHE A 90 10.99 13.12 -9.42
CA PHE A 90 10.97 12.99 -7.97
C PHE A 90 12.15 13.72 -7.33
N LYS A 91 11.91 14.40 -6.22
CA LYS A 91 12.98 15.11 -5.49
C LYS A 91 14.01 14.18 -4.84
N GLN A 92 13.61 12.97 -4.50
CA GLN A 92 14.39 11.93 -3.83
C GLN A 92 13.92 10.54 -4.28
N PRO A 93 14.70 9.46 -4.04
CA PRO A 93 14.20 8.11 -4.25
C PRO A 93 12.95 7.87 -3.41
N ILE A 94 12.04 7.04 -3.93
CA ILE A 94 10.83 6.66 -3.19
C ILE A 94 10.86 5.17 -2.86
N ALA A 95 10.24 4.78 -1.76
CA ALA A 95 10.03 3.37 -1.46
C ALA A 95 9.06 2.74 -2.48
N HIS A 96 9.22 1.44 -2.73
CA HIS A 96 8.24 0.69 -3.50
C HIS A 96 6.91 0.62 -2.76
N GLY A 97 5.80 0.77 -3.47
CA GLY A 97 4.48 0.68 -2.86
C GLY A 97 4.27 -0.65 -2.13
N MET A 98 4.64 -1.77 -2.77
CA MET A 98 4.53 -3.10 -2.17
C MET A 98 5.44 -3.31 -0.95
N TRP A 99 6.59 -2.62 -0.86
CA TRP A 99 7.38 -2.59 0.37
C TRP A 99 6.59 -1.94 1.50
N THR A 100 5.97 -0.78 1.23
CA THR A 100 5.17 -0.04 2.21
C THR A 100 3.98 -0.89 2.69
N LEU A 101 3.25 -1.53 1.76
CA LEU A 101 2.14 -2.42 2.10
C LEU A 101 2.60 -3.60 2.95
N SER A 102 3.70 -4.27 2.56
CA SER A 102 4.19 -5.43 3.30
C SER A 102 4.64 -5.06 4.72
N ARG A 103 5.19 -3.85 4.91
CA ARG A 103 5.54 -3.36 6.25
C ARG A 103 4.32 -3.10 7.12
N ALA A 104 3.25 -2.52 6.53
CA ALA A 104 1.99 -2.31 7.22
C ALA A 104 1.34 -3.62 7.67
N VAL A 105 1.24 -4.59 6.77
CA VAL A 105 0.70 -5.93 7.09
C VAL A 105 1.56 -6.63 8.14
N SER A 106 2.90 -6.58 8.02
CA SER A 106 3.81 -7.18 8.99
C SER A 106 3.68 -6.56 10.39
N ALA A 107 3.54 -5.24 10.49
CA ALA A 107 3.34 -4.57 11.76
C ALA A 107 2.04 -5.01 12.42
N PHE A 108 0.95 -5.08 11.64
CA PHE A 108 -0.34 -5.56 12.14
C PHE A 108 -0.26 -6.99 12.66
N VAL A 109 0.29 -7.92 11.87
CA VAL A 109 0.43 -9.32 12.25
C VAL A 109 1.30 -9.50 13.49
N SER A 110 2.34 -8.66 13.66
CA SER A 110 3.25 -8.73 14.81
C SER A 110 2.66 -8.08 16.06
N HIS A 111 1.80 -7.05 15.91
CA HIS A 111 1.22 -6.31 17.03
C HIS A 111 0.02 -7.05 17.66
N GLN A 112 -0.72 -7.78 16.86
CA GLN A 112 -1.84 -8.58 17.32
C GLN A 112 -1.33 -9.97 17.72
N ASP A 113 -1.91 -10.55 18.78
CA ASP A 113 -1.89 -12.00 18.96
C ASP A 113 -2.67 -12.64 17.79
N PHE A 114 -2.03 -12.60 16.61
CA PHE A 114 -2.60 -13.16 15.39
C PHE A 114 -2.79 -14.64 15.64
N ARG A 115 -4.01 -15.02 15.98
CA ARG A 115 -4.32 -16.41 16.36
C ARG A 115 -3.86 -17.31 15.22
N GLN A 116 -3.19 -18.39 15.53
CA GLN A 116 -2.70 -19.38 14.54
C GLN A 116 -3.79 -19.86 13.56
N SER A 117 -5.05 -19.63 13.90
CA SER A 117 -6.24 -19.97 13.11
C SER A 117 -6.72 -18.84 12.16
N MET A 118 -6.12 -17.64 12.21
CA MET A 118 -6.54 -16.54 11.33
C MET A 118 -5.67 -16.52 10.08
N SER A 119 -6.30 -16.39 8.90
CA SER A 119 -5.61 -16.15 7.64
C SER A 119 -6.15 -14.90 6.96
N VAL A 120 -5.26 -14.14 6.32
CA VAL A 120 -5.66 -13.00 5.49
C VAL A 120 -6.34 -13.55 4.24
N LYS A 121 -7.61 -13.20 4.06
CA LYS A 121 -8.43 -13.58 2.90
C LYS A 121 -8.31 -12.56 1.77
N GLU A 122 -8.33 -11.30 2.13
CA GLU A 122 -8.36 -10.21 1.17
C GLU A 122 -7.56 -9.02 1.67
N VAL A 123 -6.85 -8.36 0.75
CA VAL A 123 -6.14 -7.12 1.00
C VAL A 123 -6.55 -6.12 -0.08
N ASN A 124 -7.20 -5.03 0.33
CA ASN A 124 -7.42 -3.89 -0.53
C ASN A 124 -6.48 -2.77 -0.10
N CYS A 125 -5.79 -2.13 -1.03
CA CYS A 125 -4.94 -1.01 -0.69
C CYS A 125 -5.02 0.12 -1.71
N ARG A 126 -4.79 1.34 -1.23
CA ARG A 126 -4.70 2.55 -2.04
C ARG A 126 -3.40 3.28 -1.72
N PHE A 127 -2.53 3.39 -2.71
CA PHE A 127 -1.33 4.21 -2.64
C PHE A 127 -1.71 5.68 -2.88
N ARG A 128 -1.45 6.55 -1.89
CA ARG A 128 -1.90 7.95 -1.91
C ARG A 128 -0.76 8.91 -2.25
N LYS A 129 0.34 8.80 -1.53
CA LYS A 129 1.51 9.67 -1.67
C LYS A 129 2.80 8.87 -1.64
N PRO A 130 3.83 9.27 -2.40
CA PRO A 130 5.12 8.59 -2.36
C PRO A 130 5.78 8.70 -0.99
N VAL A 131 6.41 7.61 -0.55
CA VAL A 131 7.27 7.58 0.64
C VAL A 131 8.68 7.92 0.19
N PHE A 132 9.16 9.13 0.45
CA PHE A 132 10.51 9.58 0.10
C PHE A 132 11.54 9.02 1.06
N LEU A 133 12.67 8.52 0.53
CA LEU A 133 13.75 7.91 1.30
C LEU A 133 14.93 8.87 1.50
N PRO A 134 15.56 8.91 2.71
CA PRO A 134 15.18 8.20 3.93
C PRO A 134 14.00 8.87 4.64
N CYS A 135 13.27 8.13 5.46
CA CYS A 135 12.19 8.66 6.29
C CYS A 135 11.84 7.72 7.44
N ASP A 136 11.09 8.26 8.39
CA ASP A 136 10.36 7.50 9.40
C ASP A 136 8.88 7.53 9.03
N ILE A 137 8.23 6.39 9.16
CA ILE A 137 6.80 6.22 8.90
C ILE A 137 6.14 5.54 10.09
N HIS A 138 4.90 5.94 10.34
CA HIS A 138 4.03 5.33 11.33
C HIS A 138 3.02 4.41 10.66
N ILE A 139 2.67 3.34 11.34
CA ILE A 139 1.61 2.42 10.94
C ILE A 139 0.52 2.51 11.98
N GLN A 140 -0.64 2.96 11.55
CA GLN A 140 -1.79 3.20 12.40
C GLN A 140 -2.91 2.23 12.06
N GLN A 141 -3.49 1.64 13.07
CA GLN A 141 -4.69 0.81 12.95
C GLN A 141 -5.92 1.66 13.23
N HIS A 142 -6.95 1.47 12.42
CA HIS A 142 -8.29 2.01 12.64
C HIS A 142 -9.34 0.91 12.52
N CYS A 143 -10.57 1.19 12.97
CA CYS A 143 -11.78 0.43 12.63
C CYS A 143 -11.55 -1.08 12.59
N LYS A 144 -11.18 -1.66 13.71
CA LYS A 144 -11.06 -3.11 13.83
C LYS A 144 -12.44 -3.70 14.12
N THR A 145 -12.84 -4.67 13.29
CA THR A 145 -13.97 -5.56 13.52
C THR A 145 -13.48 -6.97 13.81
N ASP A 146 -14.39 -7.92 14.02
CA ASP A 146 -14.01 -9.32 14.26
C ASP A 146 -13.26 -9.95 13.09
N ASN A 147 -13.51 -9.49 11.86
CA ASN A 147 -12.98 -10.07 10.64
C ASN A 147 -12.28 -9.07 9.69
N SER A 148 -12.15 -7.81 10.07
CA SER A 148 -11.49 -6.81 9.23
C SER A 148 -10.77 -5.73 10.04
N VAL A 149 -9.78 -5.10 9.42
CA VAL A 149 -9.05 -3.95 9.97
C VAL A 149 -8.70 -2.98 8.86
N LEU A 150 -8.73 -1.69 9.16
CA LEU A 150 -8.20 -0.63 8.32
C LEU A 150 -6.86 -0.16 8.90
N ILE A 151 -5.86 -0.01 8.04
CA ILE A 151 -4.50 0.40 8.39
C ILE A 151 -4.08 1.55 7.49
N ASP A 152 -3.54 2.61 8.10
CA ASP A 152 -2.86 3.69 7.38
C ASP A 152 -1.37 3.65 7.64
N VAL A 153 -0.62 4.00 6.61
CA VAL A 153 0.80 4.35 6.72
C VAL A 153 0.93 5.86 6.55
N THR A 154 1.46 6.52 7.58
CA THR A 154 1.60 7.97 7.63
C THR A 154 3.06 8.39 7.73
N ASP A 155 3.33 9.68 7.55
CA ASP A 155 4.61 10.25 7.95
C ASP A 155 4.74 10.26 9.49
N SER A 156 5.94 10.55 10.01
CA SER A 156 6.21 10.56 11.45
C SER A 156 5.45 11.63 12.25
N ASN A 157 4.77 12.55 11.59
CA ASN A 157 3.93 13.57 12.23
C ASN A 157 2.43 13.26 12.09
N ASP A 158 2.08 12.13 11.49
CA ASP A 158 0.69 11.69 11.22
C ASP A 158 -0.14 12.68 10.36
N SER A 159 0.56 13.54 9.63
CA SER A 159 -0.04 14.61 8.84
C SER A 159 -0.32 14.20 7.39
N LEU A 160 0.40 13.21 6.87
CA LEU A 160 0.35 12.78 5.49
C LEU A 160 0.14 11.27 5.38
N VAL A 161 -0.97 10.85 4.78
CA VAL A 161 -1.23 9.43 4.50
C VAL A 161 -0.53 9.02 3.21
N HIS A 162 0.36 8.04 3.30
CA HIS A 162 1.07 7.45 2.17
C HIS A 162 0.31 6.28 1.54
N LEU A 163 -0.31 5.46 2.38
CA LEU A 163 -1.06 4.27 1.98
C LEU A 163 -2.20 4.03 2.96
N SER A 164 -3.36 3.62 2.44
CA SER A 164 -4.46 3.04 3.23
C SER A 164 -4.68 1.61 2.76
N ALA A 165 -4.87 0.68 3.71
CA ALA A 165 -5.15 -0.71 3.42
C ALA A 165 -6.26 -1.26 4.31
N SER A 166 -7.15 -2.05 3.72
CA SER A 166 -8.13 -2.87 4.42
C SER A 166 -7.71 -4.34 4.33
N LEU A 167 -7.64 -5.00 5.46
CA LEU A 167 -7.37 -6.43 5.56
C LEU A 167 -8.62 -7.15 6.04
N VAL A 168 -9.02 -8.20 5.33
CA VAL A 168 -10.14 -9.07 5.71
C VAL A 168 -9.58 -10.45 6.05
N PHE A 169 -10.09 -11.04 7.13
CA PHE A 169 -9.62 -12.32 7.66
C PHE A 169 -10.70 -13.41 7.55
N ASN A 170 -10.26 -14.64 7.37
CA ASN A 170 -11.10 -15.80 7.69
C ASN A 170 -10.99 -16.07 9.18
N GLN A 171 -12.13 -16.30 9.84
CA GLN A 171 -12.16 -17.00 11.12
C GLN A 171 -12.14 -18.50 10.80
N ALA A 172 -11.26 -19.23 11.48
CA ALA A 172 -11.25 -20.68 11.39
C ALA A 172 -12.38 -21.30 12.17
#